data_65adfc623e9a330b56c73c07f789449a
#
_entry.id   65adfc623e9a330b56c73c07f789449a
#
_cell.length_a   1.000
_cell.length_b   1.000
_cell.length_c   1.000
_cell.angle_alpha   90.00
_cell.angle_beta   90.00
_cell.angle_gamma   90.00
#
_symmetry.space_group_name_H-M   'P 1'
#
loop_
_entity.id
_entity.type
_entity.pdbx_description
1 polymer ?
#
loop_
_entity_poly.entity_id
_entity_poly.type
_entity_poly.pdbx_seq_one_letter_code
_entity_poly.pdbx_strand_id
1 'polypeptide(L)'
;MPKRIVLILSVLSLASSAFAVDPGIKKQLEKLDPSTRLEQSCDTEAMSRINKDGTGFKPDKVIAYTFKDPVPGDNSLKAPGAVFRSKGDWYHLSYNCITGPQHINVRDLEYQIGEKVPRDKWTKYYLYD
;
A
#
# COMPACT_ATOMS: atom_id res chain seq x y z
N MET A 1 7.15 61.67 -1.10
CA MET A 1 7.23 60.64 -0.10
C MET A 1 7.22 59.28 -0.78
N PRO A 2 8.28 58.49 -0.72
CA PRO A 2 8.24 57.21 -1.37
C PRO A 2 7.39 56.23 -0.51
N LYS A 3 6.33 55.71 -1.13
CA LYS A 3 5.56 54.59 -0.53
C LYS A 3 6.43 53.34 -0.59
N ARG A 4 6.87 52.86 0.56
CA ARG A 4 7.51 51.54 0.67
C ARG A 4 6.45 50.47 0.46
N ILE A 5 6.52 49.83 -0.72
CA ILE A 5 5.74 48.63 -0.97
C ILE A 5 6.47 47.49 -0.26
N VAL A 6 5.89 47.00 0.83
CA VAL A 6 6.35 45.78 1.49
C VAL A 6 5.78 44.62 0.68
N LEU A 7 6.61 44.02 -0.14
CA LEU A 7 6.28 42.73 -0.77
C LEU A 7 6.36 41.65 0.32
N ILE A 8 5.20 41.22 0.79
CA ILE A 8 5.10 40.04 1.62
C ILE A 8 5.26 38.85 0.68
N LEU A 9 6.45 38.26 0.65
CA LEU A 9 6.64 36.97 0.03
C LEU A 9 5.91 35.93 0.90
N SER A 10 4.73 35.53 0.43
CA SER A 10 4.07 34.34 0.97
C SER A 10 4.87 33.13 0.54
N VAL A 11 5.70 32.61 1.45
CA VAL A 11 6.33 31.29 1.27
C VAL A 11 5.21 30.26 1.38
N LEU A 12 4.68 29.82 0.25
CA LEU A 12 3.90 28.59 0.20
C LEU A 12 4.85 27.46 0.55
N SER A 13 4.83 27.01 1.79
CA SER A 13 5.39 25.73 2.15
C SER A 13 4.53 24.66 1.49
N LEU A 14 5.01 24.10 0.39
CA LEU A 14 4.50 22.86 -0.17
C LEU A 14 4.78 21.78 0.87
N ALA A 15 3.80 21.51 1.73
CA ALA A 15 3.84 20.31 2.55
C ALA A 15 3.85 19.13 1.60
N SER A 16 5.02 18.49 1.42
CA SER A 16 5.07 17.17 0.79
C SER A 16 4.13 16.28 1.59
N SER A 17 3.04 15.83 0.95
CA SER A 17 2.13 14.87 1.55
C SER A 17 2.87 13.55 1.72
N ALA A 18 3.61 13.40 2.83
CA ALA A 18 3.98 12.10 3.31
C ALA A 18 2.67 11.31 3.49
N PHE A 19 2.59 10.10 2.94
CA PHE A 19 1.43 9.23 3.12
C PHE A 19 1.27 8.96 4.62
N ALA A 20 0.43 9.77 5.27
CA ALA A 20 0.18 9.64 6.70
C ALA A 20 -0.71 8.42 6.93
N VAL A 21 -0.18 7.42 7.60
CA VAL A 21 -0.93 6.28 8.08
C VAL A 21 -1.90 6.74 9.16
N ASP A 22 -3.15 6.26 9.10
CA ASP A 22 -4.14 6.50 10.14
C ASP A 22 -3.58 6.14 11.53
N PRO A 23 -3.73 7.00 12.56
CA PRO A 23 -3.16 6.74 13.89
C PRO A 23 -3.61 5.44 14.53
N GLY A 24 -4.83 4.97 14.29
CA GLY A 24 -5.33 3.70 14.78
C GLY A 24 -4.62 2.51 14.12
N ILE A 25 -4.42 2.58 12.81
CA ILE A 25 -3.66 1.59 12.05
C ILE A 25 -2.20 1.58 12.49
N LYS A 26 -1.60 2.75 12.66
CA LYS A 26 -0.22 2.89 13.13
C LYS A 26 0.01 2.17 14.46
N LYS A 27 -0.89 2.34 15.45
CA LYS A 27 -0.80 1.64 16.73
C LYS A 27 -0.86 0.13 16.60
N GLN A 28 -1.69 -0.37 15.70
CA GLN A 28 -1.77 -1.81 15.44
C GLN A 28 -0.51 -2.34 14.77
N LEU A 29 0.04 -1.63 13.81
CA LEU A 29 1.27 -1.99 13.12
C LEU A 29 2.48 -2.02 14.06
N GLU A 30 2.57 -1.07 14.99
CA GLU A 30 3.67 -0.99 15.98
C GLU A 30 3.75 -2.23 16.88
N LYS A 31 2.66 -2.96 17.06
CA LYS A 31 2.60 -4.19 17.86
C LYS A 31 3.10 -5.43 17.14
N LEU A 32 3.28 -5.35 15.82
CA LEU A 32 3.73 -6.47 15.00
C LEU A 32 5.27 -6.56 15.03
N ASP A 33 5.79 -7.76 14.82
CA ASP A 33 7.22 -7.93 14.56
C ASP A 33 7.62 -7.22 13.25
N PRO A 34 8.91 -6.87 13.06
CA PRO A 34 9.32 -6.05 11.93
C PRO A 34 8.96 -6.63 10.55
N SER A 35 9.09 -7.94 10.35
CA SER A 35 8.78 -8.55 9.06
C SER A 35 7.28 -8.57 8.76
N THR A 36 6.46 -8.87 9.74
CA THR A 36 5.00 -8.82 9.61
C THR A 36 4.53 -7.38 9.44
N ARG A 37 5.13 -6.46 10.14
CA ARG A 37 4.85 -5.02 10.01
C ARG A 37 5.12 -4.53 8.59
N LEU A 38 6.25 -4.89 8.01
CA LEU A 38 6.60 -4.55 6.63
C LEU A 38 5.55 -5.05 5.65
N GLU A 39 5.16 -6.32 5.75
CA GLU A 39 4.16 -6.92 4.87
C GLU A 39 2.79 -6.25 5.03
N GLN A 40 2.32 -6.08 6.27
CA GLN A 40 1.01 -5.48 6.52
C GLN A 40 0.96 -4.00 6.12
N SER A 41 2.02 -3.25 6.31
CA SER A 41 2.11 -1.85 5.86
C SER A 41 2.01 -1.75 4.34
N CYS A 42 2.71 -2.61 3.63
CA CYS A 42 2.69 -2.64 2.16
C CYS A 42 1.33 -3.11 1.63
N ASP A 43 0.74 -4.15 2.23
CA ASP A 43 -0.59 -4.64 1.86
C ASP A 43 -1.68 -3.57 2.06
N THR A 44 -1.64 -2.88 3.18
CA THR A 44 -2.58 -1.80 3.51
C THR A 44 -2.46 -0.64 2.51
N GLU A 45 -1.23 -0.26 2.17
CA GLU A 45 -1.01 0.80 1.17
C GLU A 45 -1.44 0.38 -0.22
N ALA A 46 -1.18 -0.85 -0.64
CA ALA A 46 -1.64 -1.38 -1.92
C ALA A 46 -3.17 -1.32 -2.01
N MET A 47 -3.86 -1.76 -0.96
CA MET A 47 -5.31 -1.68 -0.87
C MET A 47 -5.82 -0.24 -1.00
N SER A 48 -5.22 0.69 -0.28
CA SER A 48 -5.57 2.10 -0.30
C SER A 48 -5.36 2.73 -1.69
N ARG A 49 -4.23 2.43 -2.33
CA ARG A 49 -3.90 2.94 -3.67
C ARG A 49 -4.86 2.45 -4.74
N ILE A 50 -5.15 1.17 -4.76
CA ILE A 50 -6.10 0.59 -5.73
C ILE A 50 -7.48 1.23 -5.56
N ASN A 51 -7.91 1.49 -4.33
CA ASN A 51 -9.16 2.20 -4.06
C ASN A 51 -9.17 3.65 -4.56
N LYS A 52 -8.04 4.35 -4.45
CA LYS A 52 -7.95 5.78 -4.78
C LYS A 52 -7.67 6.06 -6.25
N ASP A 53 -6.99 5.14 -6.95
CA ASP A 53 -6.46 5.40 -8.29
C ASP A 53 -7.50 5.27 -9.42
N GLY A 54 -8.78 5.16 -9.09
CA GLY A 54 -9.85 5.10 -10.10
C GLY A 54 -9.83 3.83 -10.94
N THR A 55 -9.31 2.74 -10.41
CA THR A 55 -9.23 1.45 -11.09
C THR A 55 -10.57 0.76 -11.32
N GLY A 56 -11.62 1.21 -10.63
CA GLY A 56 -12.92 0.54 -10.58
C GLY A 56 -13.00 -0.59 -9.56
N PHE A 57 -11.86 -1.04 -9.02
CA PHE A 57 -11.83 -2.04 -7.95
C PHE A 57 -12.03 -1.39 -6.58
N LYS A 58 -12.58 -2.19 -5.66
CA LYS A 58 -12.76 -1.82 -4.25
C LYS A 58 -12.18 -2.92 -3.37
N PRO A 59 -10.85 -3.01 -3.25
CA PRO A 59 -10.24 -4.07 -2.46
C PRO A 59 -10.57 -3.94 -0.99
N ASP A 60 -10.92 -5.06 -0.39
CA ASP A 60 -11.14 -5.20 1.05
C ASP A 60 -10.13 -6.14 1.70
N LYS A 61 -9.28 -6.77 0.92
CA LYS A 61 -8.20 -7.63 1.38
C LYS A 61 -7.07 -7.71 0.37
N VAL A 62 -5.85 -7.73 0.86
CA VAL A 62 -4.63 -8.00 0.11
C VAL A 62 -3.84 -9.08 0.82
N ILE A 63 -3.36 -10.07 0.08
CA ILE A 63 -2.49 -11.13 0.59
C ILE A 63 -1.23 -11.15 -0.28
N ALA A 64 -0.07 -10.97 0.34
CA ALA A 64 1.19 -10.80 -0.38
C ALA A 64 1.78 -12.09 -0.94
N TYR A 65 1.43 -13.25 -0.38
CA TYR A 65 2.17 -14.51 -0.55
C TYR A 65 1.40 -15.65 -1.21
N THR A 66 0.28 -15.36 -1.86
CA THR A 66 -0.64 -16.43 -2.35
C THR A 66 -0.01 -17.34 -3.40
N PHE A 67 0.65 -16.78 -4.41
CA PHE A 67 1.23 -17.54 -5.52
C PHE A 67 2.75 -17.67 -5.46
N LYS A 68 3.40 -16.73 -4.81
CA LYS A 68 4.85 -16.72 -4.57
C LYS A 68 5.13 -16.02 -3.25
N ASP A 69 6.20 -16.44 -2.59
CA ASP A 69 6.69 -15.74 -1.41
C ASP A 69 7.17 -14.34 -1.78
N PRO A 70 6.83 -13.33 -0.99
CA PRO A 70 7.38 -12.01 -1.18
C PRO A 70 8.87 -11.97 -0.85
N VAL A 71 9.59 -11.05 -1.46
CA VAL A 71 11.04 -10.88 -1.26
C VAL A 71 11.26 -9.59 -0.47
N PRO A 72 11.61 -9.68 0.82
CA PRO A 72 11.92 -8.51 1.63
C PRO A 72 13.34 -8.01 1.40
N GLY A 73 13.50 -6.69 1.35
CA GLY A 73 14.75 -5.99 1.57
C GLY A 73 14.76 -5.36 2.95
N ASP A 74 15.74 -4.50 3.26
CA ASP A 74 15.80 -3.83 4.56
C ASP A 74 14.57 -2.95 4.82
N ASN A 75 14.18 -2.16 3.84
CA ASN A 75 13.01 -1.27 3.89
C ASN A 75 12.14 -1.41 2.64
N SER A 76 12.05 -2.61 2.10
CA SER A 76 11.32 -2.87 0.87
C SER A 76 10.67 -4.25 0.88
N LEU A 77 9.64 -4.39 0.07
CA LEU A 77 8.97 -5.66 -0.17
C LEU A 77 8.56 -5.76 -1.63
N LYS A 78 8.97 -6.84 -2.27
CA LYS A 78 8.47 -7.23 -3.59
C LYS A 78 7.48 -8.37 -3.41
N ALA A 79 6.27 -8.19 -3.89
CA ALA A 79 5.22 -9.20 -3.82
C ALA A 79 4.75 -9.60 -5.22
N PRO A 80 5.48 -10.51 -5.90
CA PRO A 80 5.14 -10.89 -7.28
C PRO A 80 3.94 -11.82 -7.37
N GLY A 81 3.58 -12.49 -6.29
CA GLY A 81 2.49 -13.47 -6.24
C GLY A 81 1.36 -13.07 -5.31
N ALA A 82 1.11 -11.79 -5.13
CA ALA A 82 0.01 -11.28 -4.32
C ALA A 82 -1.34 -11.45 -5.00
N VAL A 83 -2.38 -11.29 -4.21
CA VAL A 83 -3.78 -11.17 -4.65
C VAL A 83 -4.49 -10.09 -3.87
N PHE A 84 -5.59 -9.58 -4.42
CA PHE A 84 -6.56 -8.78 -3.65
C PHE A 84 -7.97 -9.25 -3.93
N ARG A 85 -8.84 -9.03 -2.97
CA ARG A 85 -10.28 -9.30 -3.12
C ARG A 85 -11.02 -7.98 -3.32
N SER A 86 -11.87 -7.96 -4.35
CA SER A 86 -12.75 -6.85 -4.67
C SER A 86 -14.13 -7.37 -5.04
N LYS A 87 -15.15 -6.91 -4.33
CA LYS A 87 -16.54 -7.33 -4.56
C LYS A 87 -16.73 -8.86 -4.60
N GLY A 88 -16.06 -9.57 -3.72
CA GLY A 88 -16.18 -11.02 -3.57
C GLY A 88 -15.34 -11.84 -4.55
N ASP A 89 -14.60 -11.23 -5.44
CA ASP A 89 -13.68 -11.91 -6.37
C ASP A 89 -12.23 -11.62 -6.05
N TRP A 90 -11.36 -12.59 -6.33
CA TRP A 90 -9.93 -12.47 -6.17
C TRP A 90 -9.23 -12.17 -7.50
N TYR A 91 -8.24 -11.31 -7.46
CA TYR A 91 -7.45 -10.88 -8.62
C TYR A 91 -5.97 -11.02 -8.34
N HIS A 92 -5.20 -11.40 -9.34
CA HIS A 92 -3.75 -11.36 -9.25
C HIS A 92 -3.27 -9.93 -9.05
N LEU A 93 -2.23 -9.79 -8.24
CA LEU A 93 -1.59 -8.52 -7.94
C LEU A 93 -0.09 -8.74 -7.85
N SER A 94 0.67 -7.80 -8.34
CA SER A 94 2.09 -7.68 -8.01
C SER A 94 2.38 -6.27 -7.53
N TYR A 95 3.28 -6.13 -6.58
CA TYR A 95 3.69 -4.80 -6.16
C TYR A 95 5.15 -4.77 -5.72
N ASN A 96 5.74 -3.58 -5.83
CA ASN A 96 7.01 -3.20 -5.23
C ASN A 96 6.74 -2.08 -4.23
N CYS A 97 7.18 -2.24 -3.00
CA CYS A 97 6.89 -1.35 -1.91
C CYS A 97 8.18 -0.92 -1.22
N ILE A 98 8.34 0.38 -0.99
CA ILE A 98 9.45 0.95 -0.23
C ILE A 98 8.89 1.66 0.99
N THR A 99 9.43 1.34 2.15
CA THR A 99 9.02 1.93 3.43
C THR A 99 10.14 2.74 4.07
N GLY A 100 9.79 3.48 5.12
CA GLY A 100 10.78 4.01 6.05
C GLY A 100 11.39 2.92 6.94
N PRO A 101 12.41 3.27 7.76
CA PRO A 101 13.15 2.27 8.56
C PRO A 101 12.32 1.54 9.61
N GLN A 102 11.19 2.10 10.02
CA GLN A 102 10.27 1.48 11.00
C GLN A 102 9.21 0.59 10.34
N HIS A 103 9.20 0.47 9.01
CA HIS A 103 8.26 -0.32 8.22
C HIS A 103 6.78 0.07 8.40
N ILE A 104 6.49 1.30 8.77
CA ILE A 104 5.12 1.79 8.94
C ILE A 104 4.70 2.69 7.79
N ASN A 105 5.55 3.65 7.45
CA ASN A 105 5.25 4.63 6.40
C ASN A 105 5.75 4.12 5.06
N VAL A 106 4.85 3.90 4.13
CA VAL A 106 5.21 3.58 2.75
C VAL A 106 5.63 4.87 2.04
N ARG A 107 6.82 4.87 1.48
CA ARG A 107 7.39 5.99 0.74
C ARG A 107 7.13 5.91 -0.75
N ASP A 108 7.07 4.70 -1.28
CA ASP A 108 6.79 4.44 -2.68
C ASP A 108 6.12 3.07 -2.83
N LEU A 109 5.16 2.99 -3.74
CA LEU A 109 4.51 1.75 -4.09
C LEU A 109 4.12 1.77 -5.56
N GLU A 110 4.59 0.77 -6.29
CA GLU A 110 4.17 0.47 -7.64
C GLU A 110 3.45 -0.86 -7.66
N TYR A 111 2.33 -0.95 -8.36
CA TYR A 111 1.55 -2.18 -8.44
C TYR A 111 1.04 -2.44 -9.85
N GLN A 112 0.76 -3.71 -10.13
CA GLN A 112 0.08 -4.14 -11.35
C GLN A 112 -1.05 -5.09 -10.98
N ILE A 113 -2.22 -4.85 -11.55
CA ILE A 113 -3.39 -5.71 -11.42
C ILE A 113 -3.38 -6.72 -12.56
N GLY A 114 -3.52 -7.98 -12.22
CA GLY A 114 -3.61 -9.07 -13.16
C GLY A 114 -5.03 -9.61 -13.33
N GLU A 115 -5.12 -10.83 -13.81
CA GLU A 115 -6.39 -11.48 -14.11
C GLU A 115 -7.12 -11.93 -12.85
N LYS A 116 -8.44 -12.10 -13.00
CA LYS A 116 -9.27 -12.73 -11.97
C LYS A 116 -8.79 -14.16 -11.74
N VAL A 117 -8.71 -14.56 -10.48
CA VAL A 117 -8.41 -15.95 -10.10
C VAL A 117 -9.68 -16.79 -10.26
N PRO A 118 -9.67 -17.84 -11.09
CA PRO A 118 -10.84 -18.70 -11.25
C PRO A 118 -11.26 -19.34 -9.92
N ARG A 119 -12.56 -19.46 -9.70
CA ARG A 119 -13.10 -20.04 -8.46
C ARG A 119 -12.64 -21.46 -8.18
N ASP A 120 -12.45 -22.26 -9.21
CA ASP A 120 -11.96 -23.64 -9.06
C ASP A 120 -10.53 -23.73 -8.50
N LYS A 121 -9.80 -22.63 -8.48
CA LYS A 121 -8.46 -22.54 -7.92
C LYS A 121 -8.41 -22.01 -6.47
N TRP A 122 -9.50 -21.49 -5.97
CA TRP A 122 -9.50 -20.83 -4.68
C TRP A 122 -9.11 -21.77 -3.53
N THR A 123 -9.65 -22.96 -3.49
CA THR A 123 -9.35 -23.92 -2.41
C THR A 123 -7.87 -24.27 -2.36
N LYS A 124 -7.24 -24.48 -3.51
CA LYS A 124 -5.82 -24.80 -3.60
C LYS A 124 -4.93 -23.70 -3.01
N TYR A 125 -5.34 -22.43 -3.16
CA TYR A 125 -4.58 -21.27 -2.74
C TYR A 125 -5.13 -20.62 -1.47
N TYR A 126 -6.01 -21.30 -0.75
CA TYR A 126 -6.62 -20.83 0.50
C TYR A 126 -7.41 -19.52 0.36
N LEU A 127 -7.95 -19.30 -0.83
CA LEU A 127 -8.84 -18.17 -1.08
C LEU A 127 -10.27 -18.52 -0.70
N TYR A 128 -11.05 -17.54 -0.29
CA TYR A 128 -12.39 -17.72 0.26
C TYR A 128 -13.30 -16.52 -0.09
N ASP A 129 -14.62 -16.72 0.11
CA ASP A 129 -15.62 -15.66 -0.02
C ASP A 129 -15.48 -14.60 1.06
#